data_ded9191cfac3e26d09df3f52ff21a9ce
#
_entry.id   ded9191cfac3e26d09df3f52ff21a9ce
#
_cell.length_a   1.000
_cell.length_b   1.000
_cell.length_c   1.000
_cell.angle_alpha   90.00
_cell.angle_beta   90.00
_cell.angle_gamma   90.00
#
_symmetry.space_group_name_H-M   'P 1'
#
loop_
_entity.id
_entity.type
_entity.pdbx_description
1 polymer ?
#
loop_
_entity_poly.entity_id
_entity_poly.type
_entity_poly.pdbx_seq_one_letter_code
_entity_poly.pdbx_strand_id
1 'polypeptide(L)'
;MTKTTVKFAAIAALVAGLGLVSATTANAATFGTNANSGSTTAKTTLKASDPTTGDNGVVLKSAPDIDFGTIQLNGDAVTSTANNTTVNDTLTVVNAGHKDGWNVQVQNDAMVSGSDTLTGATITLPTVTPSNGVAGDTSVGATTKVELPGAGSQGATNVMTAPAKGGVGTWNADYSSTKPTLSVPANSVEGAYTSNLTWSLVDSVKA
;
A
#
# COMPACT_ATOMS: atom_id res chain seq x y z
N MET A 1 17.35 8.72 -66.91
CA MET A 1 16.69 8.93 -65.62
C MET A 1 16.59 7.62 -64.85
N THR A 2 17.49 7.41 -63.94
CA THR A 2 17.64 6.14 -63.19
C THR A 2 16.69 6.18 -61.94
N LYS A 3 15.74 5.28 -61.92
CA LYS A 3 14.82 5.15 -60.76
C LYS A 3 15.52 4.35 -59.66
N THR A 4 15.87 5.02 -58.58
CA THR A 4 16.42 4.36 -57.39
C THR A 4 15.28 3.74 -56.58
N THR A 5 15.24 2.42 -56.51
CA THR A 5 14.31 1.67 -55.69
C THR A 5 14.91 1.53 -54.30
N VAL A 6 14.35 2.24 -53.31
CA VAL A 6 14.72 2.07 -51.89
C VAL A 6 14.03 0.82 -51.37
N LYS A 7 14.79 -0.21 -51.05
CA LYS A 7 14.29 -1.41 -50.34
C LYS A 7 14.43 -1.19 -48.83
N PHE A 8 13.32 -1.07 -48.14
CA PHE A 8 13.31 -1.11 -46.66
C PHE A 8 13.44 -2.56 -46.22
N ALA A 9 14.54 -2.88 -45.55
CA ALA A 9 14.71 -4.16 -44.85
C ALA A 9 13.99 -4.09 -43.54
N ALA A 10 13.02 -4.99 -43.30
CA ALA A 10 12.37 -5.18 -42.01
C ALA A 10 13.37 -5.85 -41.09
N ILE A 11 13.80 -5.15 -40.05
CA ILE A 11 14.60 -5.73 -38.94
C ILE A 11 13.62 -6.37 -37.96
N ALA A 12 13.51 -7.69 -38.00
CA ALA A 12 12.85 -8.46 -36.97
C ALA A 12 13.83 -8.66 -35.81
N ALA A 13 13.69 -7.91 -34.73
CA ALA A 13 14.40 -8.16 -33.49
C ALA A 13 13.74 -9.34 -32.77
N LEU A 14 14.43 -10.46 -32.72
CA LEU A 14 14.02 -11.65 -31.96
C LEU A 14 14.36 -11.43 -30.49
N VAL A 15 13.37 -11.13 -29.69
CA VAL A 15 13.48 -11.19 -28.22
C VAL A 15 12.95 -12.55 -27.77
N ALA A 16 13.87 -13.47 -27.43
CA ALA A 16 13.55 -14.74 -26.81
C ALA A 16 13.33 -14.52 -25.32
N GLY A 17 12.07 -14.36 -24.93
CA GLY A 17 11.60 -14.37 -23.55
C GLY A 17 10.39 -15.27 -23.44
N LEU A 18 10.49 -16.33 -22.66
CA LEU A 18 9.52 -17.41 -22.48
C LEU A 18 8.14 -16.89 -22.03
N GLY A 19 7.20 -16.93 -22.94
CA GLY A 19 5.78 -16.73 -22.72
C GLY A 19 5.07 -16.89 -24.04
N LEU A 20 4.16 -17.85 -24.15
CA LEU A 20 3.33 -18.10 -25.33
C LEU A 20 2.54 -16.83 -25.68
N VAL A 21 3.15 -15.94 -26.42
CA VAL A 21 2.46 -14.82 -27.06
C VAL A 21 1.89 -15.39 -28.36
N SER A 22 0.57 -15.50 -28.44
CA SER A 22 -0.10 -15.70 -29.72
C SER A 22 0.36 -14.57 -30.64
N ALA A 23 1.24 -14.88 -31.61
CA ALA A 23 1.67 -13.94 -32.61
C ALA A 23 0.45 -13.58 -33.47
N THR A 24 -0.24 -12.51 -33.11
CA THR A 24 -1.17 -11.89 -34.03
C THR A 24 -0.33 -11.27 -35.12
N THR A 25 -0.47 -11.75 -36.37
CA THR A 25 0.15 -11.17 -37.52
C THR A 25 -0.15 -9.67 -37.56
N ALA A 26 0.88 -8.85 -37.39
CA ALA A 26 0.74 -7.41 -37.60
C ALA A 26 0.51 -7.19 -39.11
N ASN A 27 -0.72 -6.96 -39.49
CA ASN A 27 -1.03 -6.54 -40.86
C ASN A 27 -0.49 -5.12 -41.05
N ALA A 28 0.55 -4.98 -41.86
CA ALA A 28 0.99 -3.67 -42.31
C ALA A 28 -0.16 -2.98 -43.04
N ALA A 29 -0.44 -1.72 -42.71
CA ALA A 29 -1.45 -0.96 -43.41
C ALA A 29 -1.08 -0.81 -44.86
N THR A 30 -1.98 -1.17 -45.75
CA THR A 30 -1.79 -0.99 -47.20
C THR A 30 -2.35 0.37 -47.59
N PHE A 31 -1.48 1.27 -48.01
CA PHE A 31 -1.90 2.57 -48.56
C PHE A 31 -2.17 2.46 -50.05
N GLY A 32 -3.28 3.01 -50.50
CA GLY A 32 -3.60 3.09 -51.92
C GLY A 32 -2.56 3.93 -52.68
N THR A 33 -2.42 3.72 -53.99
CA THR A 33 -1.37 4.30 -54.82
C THR A 33 -1.32 5.85 -54.81
N ASN A 34 -2.42 6.50 -54.41
CA ASN A 34 -2.56 7.96 -54.32
C ASN A 34 -3.08 8.40 -52.96
N ALA A 35 -2.92 7.59 -51.89
CA ALA A 35 -3.39 7.96 -50.57
C ALA A 35 -2.43 8.93 -49.88
N ASN A 36 -2.93 10.10 -49.51
CA ASN A 36 -2.19 11.12 -48.74
C ASN A 36 -2.27 10.90 -47.23
N SER A 37 -3.07 9.95 -46.78
CA SER A 37 -3.23 9.58 -45.36
C SER A 37 -3.62 8.10 -45.25
N GLY A 38 -3.30 7.51 -44.13
CA GLY A 38 -3.67 6.15 -43.80
C GLY A 38 -3.66 5.98 -42.29
N SER A 39 -4.29 4.91 -41.81
CA SER A 39 -4.42 4.62 -40.39
C SER A 39 -3.82 3.27 -40.08
N THR A 40 -3.05 3.20 -39.01
CA THR A 40 -2.51 1.97 -38.44
C THR A 40 -2.94 1.85 -36.98
N THR A 41 -2.93 0.62 -36.44
CA THR A 41 -3.25 0.39 -35.05
C THR A 41 -2.02 -0.09 -34.32
N ALA A 42 -1.61 0.61 -33.26
CA ALA A 42 -0.66 0.13 -32.29
C ALA A 42 -1.40 -0.58 -31.15
N LYS A 43 -0.94 -1.77 -30.76
CA LYS A 43 -1.53 -2.56 -29.67
C LYS A 43 -0.45 -2.94 -28.68
N THR A 44 -0.79 -2.88 -27.37
CA THR A 44 0.01 -3.44 -26.31
C THR A 44 -0.89 -4.04 -25.24
N THR A 45 -0.39 -5.03 -24.53
CA THR A 45 -1.04 -5.58 -23.34
C THR A 45 -0.13 -5.30 -22.16
N LEU A 46 -0.63 -4.57 -21.18
CA LEU A 46 0.05 -4.38 -19.90
C LEU A 46 -0.48 -5.44 -18.93
N LYS A 47 0.45 -6.11 -18.25
CA LYS A 47 0.14 -7.08 -17.20
C LYS A 47 0.85 -6.66 -15.93
N ALA A 48 0.13 -6.65 -14.79
CA ALA A 48 0.75 -6.44 -13.49
C ALA A 48 1.76 -7.56 -13.22
N SER A 49 2.92 -7.22 -12.66
CA SER A 49 3.86 -8.24 -12.17
C SER A 49 3.35 -8.80 -10.86
N ASP A 50 3.48 -10.12 -10.71
CA ASP A 50 3.24 -10.79 -9.44
C ASP A 50 4.56 -10.78 -8.64
N PRO A 51 4.64 -10.07 -7.51
CA PRO A 51 5.85 -10.01 -6.68
C PRO A 51 6.08 -11.28 -5.86
N THR A 52 5.09 -12.13 -5.78
CA THR A 52 5.15 -13.43 -5.11
C THR A 52 4.25 -14.39 -5.88
N THR A 53 4.57 -15.62 -5.98
CA THR A 53 3.89 -16.68 -6.74
C THR A 53 2.38 -16.87 -6.45
N GLY A 54 1.69 -15.85 -5.96
CA GLY A 54 0.25 -15.76 -5.71
C GLY A 54 -0.39 -14.64 -6.51
N ASP A 55 -1.67 -14.74 -6.82
CA ASP A 55 -2.45 -13.86 -7.70
C ASP A 55 -2.63 -12.40 -7.21
N ASN A 56 -1.99 -12.01 -6.10
CA ASN A 56 -2.18 -10.71 -5.48
C ASN A 56 -1.03 -9.77 -5.85
N GLY A 57 -1.22 -8.96 -6.88
CA GLY A 57 -0.28 -7.91 -7.26
C GLY A 57 -0.22 -6.72 -6.30
N VAL A 58 -0.83 -6.85 -5.11
CA VAL A 58 -0.76 -5.87 -4.02
C VAL A 58 -0.18 -6.55 -2.80
N VAL A 59 0.80 -5.93 -2.16
CA VAL A 59 1.53 -6.48 -1.00
C VAL A 59 1.65 -5.43 0.10
N LEU A 60 1.31 -5.82 1.32
CA LEU A 60 1.67 -5.08 2.52
C LEU A 60 3.13 -5.39 2.86
N LYS A 61 4.02 -4.43 2.63
CA LYS A 61 5.47 -4.62 2.76
C LYS A 61 5.97 -4.34 4.17
N SER A 62 5.40 -3.36 4.84
CA SER A 62 5.74 -2.98 6.21
C SER A 62 4.56 -2.35 6.92
N ALA A 63 4.58 -2.40 8.23
CA ALA A 63 3.66 -1.68 9.10
C ALA A 63 4.45 -1.08 10.28
N PRO A 64 3.96 0.01 10.89
CA PRO A 64 4.65 0.65 12.00
C PRO A 64 4.73 -0.25 13.23
N ASP A 65 5.89 -0.24 13.86
CA ASP A 65 6.11 -0.78 15.20
C ASP A 65 6.10 0.39 16.18
N ILE A 66 5.37 0.27 17.29
CA ILE A 66 5.02 1.41 18.15
C ILE A 66 5.53 1.16 19.55
N ASP A 67 6.46 2.01 20.00
CA ASP A 67 6.99 2.02 21.37
C ASP A 67 6.65 3.36 22.02
N PHE A 68 5.97 3.30 23.18
CA PHE A 68 5.63 4.48 23.97
C PHE A 68 6.65 4.74 25.10
N GLY A 69 7.67 3.91 25.23
CA GLY A 69 8.68 4.01 26.27
C GLY A 69 8.12 3.85 27.69
N THR A 70 8.78 4.49 28.66
CA THR A 70 8.36 4.47 30.06
C THR A 70 7.45 5.66 30.36
N ILE A 71 6.27 5.38 30.88
CA ILE A 71 5.29 6.37 31.32
C ILE A 71 5.30 6.41 32.84
N GLN A 72 5.53 7.59 33.42
CA GLN A 72 5.47 7.77 34.90
C GLN A 72 4.02 8.00 35.31
N LEU A 73 3.54 7.14 36.18
CA LEU A 73 2.19 7.25 36.77
C LEU A 73 2.23 8.14 38.00
N ASN A 74 1.23 9.02 38.15
CA ASN A 74 1.02 9.90 39.30
C ASN A 74 -0.40 9.78 39.89
N GLY A 75 -1.16 8.78 39.40
CA GLY A 75 -2.56 8.58 39.79
C GLY A 75 -3.56 9.24 38.83
N ASP A 76 -3.11 10.19 38.01
CA ASP A 76 -3.94 10.86 37.02
C ASP A 76 -3.89 10.16 35.66
N ALA A 77 -4.79 10.53 34.75
CA ALA A 77 -4.72 10.09 33.36
C ALA A 77 -3.53 10.74 32.61
N VAL A 78 -2.82 9.97 31.80
CA VAL A 78 -1.62 10.43 31.07
C VAL A 78 -1.77 10.09 29.59
N THR A 79 -1.32 11.00 28.72
CA THR A 79 -1.16 10.70 27.29
C THR A 79 0.33 10.77 26.93
N SER A 80 0.85 9.70 26.34
CA SER A 80 2.22 9.60 25.84
C SER A 80 2.22 9.52 24.32
N THR A 81 3.26 10.09 23.72
CA THR A 81 3.51 9.99 22.27
C THR A 81 4.54 8.90 22.01
N ALA A 82 4.37 8.15 20.95
CA ALA A 82 5.32 7.11 20.56
C ALA A 82 6.74 7.66 20.38
N ASN A 83 7.73 6.93 20.86
CA ASN A 83 9.13 7.34 20.80
C ASN A 83 9.72 7.20 19.40
N ASN A 84 9.32 6.22 18.63
CA ASN A 84 9.69 5.97 17.22
C ASN A 84 11.16 6.29 16.91
N THR A 85 12.08 5.83 17.71
CA THR A 85 13.51 6.15 17.51
C THR A 85 14.29 5.02 16.87
N THR A 86 13.72 3.84 16.72
CA THR A 86 14.50 2.65 16.37
C THR A 86 13.88 1.69 15.38
N VAL A 87 12.60 1.82 15.03
CA VAL A 87 11.91 0.83 14.21
C VAL A 87 11.02 1.51 13.18
N ASN A 88 10.57 0.76 12.21
CA ASN A 88 9.80 1.20 11.07
C ASN A 88 8.56 2.03 11.45
N ASP A 89 8.55 3.30 11.08
CA ASP A 89 7.42 4.22 11.31
C ASP A 89 6.44 4.24 10.15
N THR A 90 6.67 3.41 9.12
CA THR A 90 6.00 3.54 7.84
C THR A 90 5.15 2.33 7.51
N LEU A 91 3.87 2.60 7.23
CA LEU A 91 2.98 1.65 6.60
C LEU A 91 3.22 1.70 5.09
N THR A 92 3.71 0.59 4.51
CA THR A 92 4.07 0.53 3.09
C THR A 92 3.24 -0.53 2.37
N VAL A 93 2.56 -0.10 1.29
CA VAL A 93 1.87 -0.98 0.36
C VAL A 93 2.49 -0.85 -1.03
N VAL A 94 2.72 -1.98 -1.68
CA VAL A 94 3.20 -2.04 -3.07
C VAL A 94 2.09 -2.63 -3.94
N ASN A 95 1.64 -1.87 -4.92
CA ASN A 95 0.71 -2.31 -5.95
C ASN A 95 1.43 -2.31 -7.31
N ALA A 96 1.71 -3.48 -7.86
CA ALA A 96 2.47 -3.67 -9.11
C ALA A 96 1.66 -3.39 -10.39
N GLY A 97 0.53 -2.70 -10.30
CA GLY A 97 -0.33 -2.35 -11.45
C GLY A 97 -1.69 -3.05 -11.42
N HIS A 98 -2.11 -3.60 -10.29
CA HIS A 98 -3.47 -4.10 -10.12
C HIS A 98 -4.47 -2.95 -10.16
N LYS A 99 -5.55 -3.15 -10.92
CA LYS A 99 -6.60 -2.15 -11.13
C LYS A 99 -7.69 -2.17 -10.06
N ASP A 100 -7.75 -3.23 -9.26
CA ASP A 100 -8.73 -3.37 -8.20
C ASP A 100 -8.26 -2.56 -6.98
N GLY A 101 -9.17 -2.01 -6.20
CA GLY A 101 -8.81 -1.25 -5.01
C GLY A 101 -8.30 -2.17 -3.90
N TRP A 102 -7.71 -1.60 -2.85
CA TRP A 102 -7.21 -2.33 -1.69
C TRP A 102 -7.41 -1.55 -0.40
N ASN A 103 -7.46 -2.28 0.73
CA ASN A 103 -7.53 -1.70 2.06
C ASN A 103 -6.46 -2.30 2.97
N VAL A 104 -5.83 -1.48 3.81
CA VAL A 104 -5.09 -1.95 4.96
C VAL A 104 -5.93 -1.76 6.20
N GLN A 105 -6.01 -2.81 7.00
CA GLN A 105 -6.74 -2.83 8.25
C GLN A 105 -5.79 -3.15 9.41
N VAL A 106 -6.14 -2.71 10.61
CA VAL A 106 -5.45 -3.03 11.85
C VAL A 106 -6.45 -3.44 12.92
N GLN A 107 -6.03 -4.37 13.77
CA GLN A 107 -6.67 -4.71 15.05
C GLN A 107 -5.59 -4.96 16.08
N ASN A 108 -5.94 -4.91 17.35
CA ASN A 108 -5.03 -5.20 18.45
C ASN A 108 -5.59 -6.23 19.41
N ASP A 109 -4.69 -6.99 20.02
CA ASP A 109 -5.00 -7.79 21.21
C ASP A 109 -5.13 -6.88 22.44
N ALA A 110 -5.63 -7.41 23.55
CA ALA A 110 -5.64 -6.70 24.81
C ALA A 110 -4.21 -6.28 25.21
N MET A 111 -4.06 -5.09 25.76
CA MET A 111 -2.80 -4.58 26.30
C MET A 111 -2.62 -5.14 27.72
N VAL A 112 -1.70 -6.10 27.87
CA VAL A 112 -1.57 -6.88 29.11
C VAL A 112 -0.15 -6.84 29.67
N SER A 113 -0.07 -6.95 31.00
CA SER A 113 1.15 -7.17 31.78
C SER A 113 0.87 -8.31 32.78
N GLY A 114 1.36 -9.52 32.47
CA GLY A 114 1.00 -10.73 33.22
C GLY A 114 -0.51 -11.00 33.14
N SER A 115 -1.21 -10.94 34.31
CA SER A 115 -2.67 -11.08 34.36
C SER A 115 -3.43 -9.76 34.24
N ASP A 116 -2.75 -8.65 34.28
CA ASP A 116 -3.38 -7.32 34.33
C ASP A 116 -3.63 -6.80 32.94
N THR A 117 -4.79 -6.23 32.69
CA THR A 117 -5.16 -5.60 31.42
C THR A 117 -5.27 -4.09 31.63
N LEU A 118 -4.65 -3.31 30.74
CA LEU A 118 -4.73 -1.85 30.75
C LEU A 118 -6.07 -1.38 30.16
N THR A 119 -7.15 -1.78 30.81
CA THR A 119 -8.53 -1.47 30.42
C THR A 119 -8.78 0.03 30.46
N GLY A 120 -9.40 0.58 29.39
CA GLY A 120 -9.65 2.01 29.27
C GLY A 120 -8.48 2.81 28.66
N ALA A 121 -7.32 2.20 28.48
CA ALA A 121 -6.28 2.79 27.62
C ALA A 121 -6.69 2.77 26.15
N THR A 122 -6.11 3.67 25.36
CA THR A 122 -6.38 3.75 23.91
C THR A 122 -5.10 4.13 23.18
N ILE A 123 -4.70 3.29 22.22
CA ILE A 123 -3.68 3.65 21.22
C ILE A 123 -4.40 4.39 20.09
N THR A 124 -3.96 5.58 19.75
CA THR A 124 -4.49 6.35 18.64
C THR A 124 -3.45 6.40 17.51
N LEU A 125 -3.81 5.87 16.35
CA LEU A 125 -3.09 6.09 15.10
C LEU A 125 -3.66 7.36 14.47
N PRO A 126 -2.85 8.41 14.27
CA PRO A 126 -3.32 9.66 13.68
C PRO A 126 -3.54 9.53 12.17
N THR A 127 -4.23 10.51 11.60
CA THR A 127 -4.32 10.68 10.16
C THR A 127 -2.99 11.19 9.61
N VAL A 128 -2.47 10.52 8.58
CA VAL A 128 -1.32 10.97 7.78
C VAL A 128 -1.67 10.92 6.30
N THR A 129 -0.98 11.70 5.48
CA THR A 129 -1.17 11.68 4.02
C THR A 129 -0.15 10.75 3.39
N PRO A 130 -0.57 9.62 2.77
CA PRO A 130 0.34 8.72 2.09
C PRO A 130 0.96 9.40 0.84
N SER A 131 2.17 8.94 0.48
CA SER A 131 2.87 9.39 -0.71
C SER A 131 3.50 8.20 -1.44
N ASN A 132 3.51 8.27 -2.77
CA ASN A 132 4.26 7.35 -3.64
C ASN A 132 5.47 8.02 -4.30
N GLY A 133 5.81 9.24 -3.89
CA GLY A 133 6.90 10.03 -4.48
C GLY A 133 6.57 10.69 -5.82
N VAL A 134 5.37 10.49 -6.36
CA VAL A 134 4.91 11.15 -7.59
C VAL A 134 4.16 12.43 -7.21
N ALA A 135 4.67 13.55 -7.67
CA ALA A 135 4.08 14.86 -7.36
C ALA A 135 2.64 14.95 -7.89
N GLY A 136 1.71 15.31 -7.00
CA GLY A 136 0.30 15.49 -7.34
C GLY A 136 -0.52 14.20 -7.44
N ASP A 137 0.06 13.02 -7.22
CA ASP A 137 -0.72 11.79 -7.12
C ASP A 137 -1.42 11.72 -5.75
N THR A 138 -2.74 11.79 -5.76
CA THR A 138 -3.62 11.71 -4.59
C THR A 138 -4.58 10.51 -4.68
N SER A 139 -4.22 9.50 -5.47
CA SER A 139 -5.09 8.33 -5.69
C SER A 139 -5.25 7.45 -4.44
N VAL A 140 -4.39 7.61 -3.43
CA VAL A 140 -4.60 7.11 -2.07
C VAL A 140 -4.85 8.31 -1.16
N GLY A 141 -6.01 8.33 -0.54
CA GLY A 141 -6.39 9.41 0.38
C GLY A 141 -5.62 9.36 1.70
N ALA A 142 -5.80 10.39 2.54
CA ALA A 142 -5.26 10.38 3.90
C ALA A 142 -5.71 9.14 4.67
N THR A 143 -4.86 8.62 5.56
CA THR A 143 -5.22 7.50 6.43
C THR A 143 -6.37 7.89 7.35
N THR A 144 -7.16 6.90 7.75
CA THR A 144 -8.20 7.11 8.77
C THR A 144 -7.56 7.15 10.16
N LYS A 145 -8.01 8.07 11.00
CA LYS A 145 -7.70 8.02 12.43
C LYS A 145 -8.28 6.72 13.00
N VAL A 146 -7.46 5.93 13.68
CA VAL A 146 -7.88 4.67 14.30
C VAL A 146 -7.62 4.71 15.80
N GLU A 147 -8.59 4.25 16.58
CA GLU A 147 -8.48 4.09 18.01
C GLU A 147 -8.53 2.59 18.36
N LEU A 148 -7.47 2.12 18.99
CA LEU A 148 -7.27 0.73 19.39
C LEU A 148 -7.39 0.64 20.91
N PRO A 149 -8.46 0.01 21.44
CA PRO A 149 -8.70 -0.02 22.86
C PRO A 149 -7.72 -0.94 23.61
N GLY A 150 -7.31 -0.56 24.82
CA GLY A 150 -6.45 -1.38 25.68
C GLY A 150 -7.07 -2.72 26.08
N ALA A 151 -8.38 -2.86 25.97
CA ALA A 151 -9.09 -4.13 26.16
C ALA A 151 -9.02 -5.07 24.94
N GLY A 152 -8.41 -4.62 23.85
CA GLY A 152 -8.38 -5.31 22.55
C GLY A 152 -9.52 -4.92 21.62
N SER A 153 -9.26 -4.97 20.31
CA SER A 153 -10.26 -4.65 19.27
C SER A 153 -11.31 -5.75 19.13
N GLN A 154 -12.55 -5.36 18.84
CA GLN A 154 -13.62 -6.29 18.51
C GLN A 154 -13.59 -6.72 17.01
N GLY A 155 -12.71 -6.12 16.22
CA GLY A 155 -12.52 -6.40 14.79
C GLY A 155 -11.51 -5.46 14.17
N ALA A 156 -11.13 -5.74 12.94
CA ALA A 156 -10.17 -4.95 12.20
C ALA A 156 -10.81 -3.64 11.68
N THR A 157 -10.06 -2.54 11.77
CA THR A 157 -10.47 -1.20 11.33
C THR A 157 -9.63 -0.74 10.15
N ASN A 158 -10.24 -0.13 9.14
CA ASN A 158 -9.54 0.42 7.98
C ASN A 158 -8.62 1.57 8.36
N VAL A 159 -7.38 1.51 7.89
CA VAL A 159 -6.36 2.55 8.08
C VAL A 159 -6.08 3.29 6.79
N MET A 160 -5.80 2.57 5.70
CA MET A 160 -5.43 3.13 4.42
C MET A 160 -6.18 2.42 3.29
N THR A 161 -6.71 3.19 2.36
CA THR A 161 -7.58 2.65 1.29
C THR A 161 -7.22 3.27 -0.05
N ALA A 162 -7.12 2.43 -1.07
CA ALA A 162 -7.04 2.86 -2.46
C ALA A 162 -8.31 2.43 -3.22
N PRO A 163 -8.92 3.32 -4.01
CA PRO A 163 -10.05 2.98 -4.87
C PRO A 163 -9.61 2.13 -6.06
N ALA A 164 -10.57 1.53 -6.75
CA ALA A 164 -10.32 0.87 -8.03
C ALA A 164 -9.64 1.83 -9.02
N LYS A 165 -8.63 1.33 -9.74
CA LYS A 165 -7.75 2.07 -10.66
C LYS A 165 -6.85 3.11 -10.00
N GLY A 166 -6.84 3.19 -8.65
CA GLY A 166 -5.94 4.01 -7.87
C GLY A 166 -4.90 3.20 -7.12
N GLY A 167 -4.01 3.88 -6.41
CA GLY A 167 -3.06 3.26 -5.50
C GLY A 167 -2.01 2.34 -6.17
N VAL A 168 -1.71 2.55 -7.45
CA VAL A 168 -0.63 1.84 -8.15
C VAL A 168 0.72 2.43 -7.73
N GLY A 169 1.74 1.58 -7.62
CA GLY A 169 3.07 1.95 -7.16
C GLY A 169 3.32 1.61 -5.68
N THR A 170 4.37 2.21 -5.10
CA THR A 170 4.72 2.04 -3.69
C THR A 170 4.18 3.21 -2.88
N TRP A 171 3.25 2.94 -2.00
CA TRP A 171 2.60 3.94 -1.15
C TRP A 171 3.09 3.83 0.29
N ASN A 172 3.52 4.96 0.84
CA ASN A 172 4.05 5.07 2.19
C ASN A 172 3.21 6.05 3.00
N ALA A 173 2.65 5.58 4.11
CA ALA A 173 2.07 6.41 5.16
C ALA A 173 3.09 6.51 6.29
N ASP A 174 3.72 7.66 6.44
CA ASP A 174 4.81 7.91 7.39
C ASP A 174 4.29 8.57 8.65
N TYR A 175 4.42 7.86 9.78
CA TYR A 175 4.02 8.33 11.11
C TYR A 175 5.14 9.02 11.88
N SER A 176 6.32 9.24 11.31
CA SER A 176 7.46 9.86 12.00
C SER A 176 7.19 11.29 12.45
N SER A 177 6.47 12.06 11.64
CA SER A 177 6.12 13.47 11.92
C SER A 177 4.83 13.64 12.71
N THR A 178 3.85 12.73 12.50
CA THR A 178 2.57 12.73 13.22
C THR A 178 2.43 11.39 13.90
N LYS A 179 2.91 11.32 15.13
CA LYS A 179 3.15 10.08 15.85
C LYS A 179 1.89 9.51 16.49
N PRO A 180 1.78 8.16 16.61
CA PRO A 180 0.79 7.51 17.45
C PRO A 180 0.88 7.98 18.90
N THR A 181 -0.25 7.95 19.61
CA THR A 181 -0.34 8.28 21.03
C THR A 181 -1.00 7.16 21.82
N LEU A 182 -0.60 7.02 23.08
CA LEU A 182 -1.24 6.15 24.07
C LEU A 182 -1.86 7.01 25.16
N SER A 183 -3.16 6.89 25.35
CA SER A 183 -3.87 7.43 26.52
C SER A 183 -3.96 6.34 27.56
N VAL A 184 -3.45 6.63 28.76
CA VAL A 184 -3.49 5.76 29.93
C VAL A 184 -4.49 6.35 30.94
N PRO A 185 -5.50 5.62 31.40
CA PRO A 185 -6.49 6.14 32.35
C PRO A 185 -5.90 6.39 33.76
N ALA A 186 -6.56 7.22 34.54
CA ALA A 186 -6.25 7.39 35.94
C ALA A 186 -6.34 6.06 36.68
N ASN A 187 -5.60 5.95 37.78
CA ASN A 187 -5.54 4.77 38.66
C ASN A 187 -5.07 3.48 37.93
N SER A 188 -4.33 3.61 36.83
CA SER A 188 -3.64 2.48 36.23
C SER A 188 -2.53 1.98 37.16
N VAL A 189 -2.26 0.69 37.13
CA VAL A 189 -1.19 0.07 37.92
C VAL A 189 0.10 -0.07 37.09
N GLU A 190 1.23 -0.13 37.78
CA GLU A 190 2.53 -0.33 37.16
C GLU A 190 2.63 -1.69 36.45
N GLY A 191 3.37 -1.78 35.34
CA GLY A 191 3.58 -3.02 34.63
C GLY A 191 4.22 -2.79 33.26
N ALA A 192 4.79 -3.84 32.68
CA ALA A 192 5.27 -3.86 31.30
C ALA A 192 4.13 -4.33 30.37
N TYR A 193 3.31 -3.40 29.94
CA TYR A 193 2.15 -3.70 29.11
C TYR A 193 2.54 -3.84 27.65
N THR A 194 2.07 -4.90 27.01
CA THR A 194 2.24 -5.17 25.57
C THR A 194 0.91 -5.50 24.90
N SER A 195 0.76 -5.13 23.65
CA SER A 195 -0.38 -5.47 22.79
C SER A 195 0.14 -5.83 21.42
N ASN A 196 -0.29 -6.96 20.83
CA ASN A 196 0.05 -7.28 19.45
C ASN A 196 -0.90 -6.53 18.52
N LEU A 197 -0.34 -5.85 17.53
CA LEU A 197 -1.09 -5.23 16.45
C LEU A 197 -1.05 -6.15 15.22
N THR A 198 -2.21 -6.59 14.77
CA THR A 198 -2.33 -7.39 13.55
C THR A 198 -2.75 -6.49 12.40
N TRP A 199 -1.87 -6.37 11.42
CA TRP A 199 -2.10 -5.63 10.19
C TRP A 199 -2.48 -6.59 9.06
N SER A 200 -3.49 -6.26 8.30
CA SER A 200 -3.95 -7.07 7.19
C SER A 200 -4.22 -6.22 5.95
N LEU A 201 -3.81 -6.73 4.81
CA LEU A 201 -4.18 -6.19 3.50
C LEU A 201 -5.40 -6.96 3.00
N VAL A 202 -6.46 -6.24 2.72
CA VAL A 202 -7.67 -6.78 2.08
C VAL A 202 -7.67 -6.24 0.66
N ASP A 203 -7.44 -7.12 -0.29
CA ASP A 203 -7.65 -6.82 -1.70
C ASP A 203 -9.16 -6.74 -1.95
N SER A 204 -9.62 -5.79 -2.76
CA SER A 204 -11.05 -5.75 -3.08
C SER A 204 -11.39 -7.02 -3.86
N VAL A 205 -12.11 -7.90 -3.20
CA VAL A 205 -12.52 -9.19 -3.74
C VAL A 205 -13.14 -8.97 -5.11
N LYS A 206 -12.61 -9.68 -6.11
CA LYS A 206 -13.29 -9.85 -7.38
C LYS A 206 -14.74 -10.28 -7.10
N ALA A 207 -15.69 -9.40 -7.39
CA ALA A 207 -17.10 -9.78 -7.48
C ALA A 207 -17.31 -10.67 -8.69
#